data_f67f96a75a5f61c1e5ffd5f49bed64a8
#
_entry.id   f67f96a75a5f61c1e5ffd5f49bed64a8
#
_cell.length_a   1.000
_cell.length_b   1.000
_cell.length_c   1.000
_cell.angle_alpha   90.00
_cell.angle_beta   90.00
_cell.angle_gamma   90.00
#
_symmetry.space_group_name_H-M   'P 1'
#
loop_
_entity.id
_entity.type
_entity.pdbx_description
1 polymer ?
#
loop_
_entity_poly.entity_id
_entity_poly.type
_entity_poly.pdbx_seq_one_letter_code
_entity_poly.pdbx_strand_id
1 'polypeptide(L)'
;MRAARDFIDNDSNGWLPVPGVIPDMTADTSSYISLQNVYRSQALNDADSVYKRAQQHLQELNLPSDLITDKEVKLFCRELATIAVQRGTCIADEYEKPPREPCNMIAAELEQSNSLMVLYVALRALDRFQSEHGTQPGDIYVESDTARIKTIAGKLLNEWGINTPFSDDWAHELCRYGGAEIHSISAFMGGCVAQEVIKLITKQFKPVNNTFIYNAITSETAVFKL
;
A
#
# COMPACT_ATOMS: atom_id res chain seq x y z
N MET A 1 -4.88 19.54 -8.88
CA MET A 1 -4.82 18.47 -9.91
C MET A 1 -5.30 18.97 -11.27
N ARG A 2 -6.55 19.48 -11.45
CA ARG A 2 -7.05 19.96 -12.77
C ARG A 2 -6.14 21.04 -13.38
N ALA A 3 -5.79 22.08 -12.61
CA ALA A 3 -4.88 23.14 -13.07
C ALA A 3 -3.49 22.64 -13.50
N ALA A 4 -2.96 21.62 -12.83
CA ALA A 4 -1.70 21.01 -13.24
C ALA A 4 -1.84 20.21 -14.54
N ARG A 5 -2.97 19.54 -14.74
CA ARG A 5 -3.25 18.86 -16.01
C ARG A 5 -3.35 19.88 -17.18
N ASP A 6 -4.07 20.98 -16.96
CA ASP A 6 -4.19 22.03 -17.97
C ASP A 6 -2.83 22.67 -18.30
N PHE A 7 -1.93 22.79 -17.32
CA PHE A 7 -0.55 23.22 -17.55
C PHE A 7 0.22 22.21 -18.43
N ILE A 8 0.11 20.91 -18.10
CA ILE A 8 0.77 19.84 -18.87
C ILE A 8 0.30 19.83 -20.32
N ASP A 9 -1.01 19.94 -20.51
CA ASP A 9 -1.63 19.82 -21.84
C ASP A 9 -1.41 21.08 -22.72
N ASN A 10 -1.31 22.27 -22.10
CA ASN A 10 -1.33 23.54 -22.87
C ASN A 10 -0.04 24.38 -22.76
N ASP A 11 0.72 24.27 -21.66
CA ASP A 11 1.86 25.19 -21.40
C ASP A 11 3.22 24.50 -21.50
N SER A 12 3.29 23.19 -21.22
CA SER A 12 4.55 22.48 -21.07
C SER A 12 4.79 21.37 -22.11
N ASN A 13 3.97 21.27 -23.16
CA ASN A 13 4.10 20.23 -24.18
C ASN A 13 4.10 18.79 -23.61
N GLY A 14 3.34 18.54 -22.56
CA GLY A 14 3.22 17.22 -21.95
C GLY A 14 4.16 16.97 -20.75
N TRP A 15 4.97 17.96 -20.36
CA TRP A 15 5.89 17.80 -19.23
C TRP A 15 5.26 18.25 -17.91
N LEU A 16 5.65 17.58 -16.82
CA LEU A 16 5.31 18.01 -15.46
C LEU A 16 6.04 19.33 -15.13
N PRO A 17 5.48 20.16 -14.22
CA PRO A 17 6.22 21.28 -13.65
C PRO A 17 7.57 20.84 -13.09
N VAL A 18 8.60 21.62 -13.35
CA VAL A 18 9.95 21.30 -12.88
C VAL A 18 10.01 21.41 -11.36
N PRO A 19 10.57 20.40 -10.62
CA PRO A 19 10.62 20.42 -9.16
C PRO A 19 11.58 21.49 -8.59
N GLY A 20 12.47 22.06 -9.41
CA GLY A 20 13.42 23.09 -9.02
C GLY A 20 14.59 22.59 -8.18
N VAL A 21 14.77 21.28 -8.10
CA VAL A 21 15.89 20.62 -7.42
C VAL A 21 16.64 19.80 -8.45
N ILE A 22 17.97 19.90 -8.42
CA ILE A 22 18.85 19.07 -9.25
C ILE A 22 19.56 18.06 -8.37
N PRO A 23 19.89 16.87 -8.89
CA PRO A 23 20.68 15.88 -8.17
C PRO A 23 22.04 16.46 -7.75
N ASP A 24 22.59 15.95 -6.66
CA ASP A 24 23.97 16.25 -6.29
C ASP A 24 24.89 15.67 -7.36
N MET A 25 25.86 16.49 -7.80
CA MET A 25 26.75 16.14 -8.90
C MET A 25 28.16 16.67 -8.66
N THR A 26 29.13 15.97 -9.23
CA THR A 26 30.53 16.41 -9.22
C THR A 26 30.70 17.54 -10.24
N ALA A 27 30.74 18.78 -9.74
CA ALA A 27 30.98 19.97 -10.54
C ALA A 27 31.70 21.05 -9.68
N ASP A 28 32.23 22.07 -10.33
CA ASP A 28 32.64 23.24 -9.57
C ASP A 28 31.45 24.00 -8.98
N THR A 29 31.64 24.64 -7.86
CA THR A 29 30.57 25.29 -7.09
C THR A 29 29.82 26.35 -7.90
N SER A 30 30.52 27.09 -8.77
CA SER A 30 29.92 28.18 -9.55
C SER A 30 29.01 27.64 -10.64
N SER A 31 29.40 26.59 -11.33
CA SER A 31 28.57 25.89 -12.36
C SER A 31 27.36 25.20 -11.74
N TYR A 32 27.53 24.56 -10.57
CA TYR A 32 26.44 23.96 -9.84
C TYR A 32 25.37 24.97 -9.43
N ILE A 33 25.81 26.11 -8.82
CA ILE A 33 24.89 27.18 -8.41
C ILE A 33 24.18 27.79 -9.62
N SER A 34 24.90 28.03 -10.72
CA SER A 34 24.32 28.58 -11.95
C SER A 34 23.21 27.64 -12.50
N LEU A 35 23.49 26.35 -12.58
CA LEU A 35 22.50 25.36 -13.03
C LEU A 35 21.31 25.27 -12.08
N GLN A 36 21.56 25.24 -10.77
CA GLN A 36 20.50 25.21 -9.77
C GLN A 36 19.57 26.43 -9.88
N ASN A 37 20.12 27.61 -10.13
CA ASN A 37 19.36 28.84 -10.30
C ASN A 37 18.43 28.78 -11.55
N VAL A 38 18.93 28.22 -12.66
CA VAL A 38 18.11 28.01 -13.88
C VAL A 38 16.91 27.12 -13.58
N TYR A 39 17.13 25.94 -12.96
CA TYR A 39 16.06 25.03 -12.61
C TYR A 39 15.07 25.63 -11.60
N ARG A 40 15.60 26.37 -10.60
CA ARG A 40 14.76 27.06 -9.60
C ARG A 40 13.90 28.15 -10.24
N SER A 41 14.44 28.92 -11.17
CA SER A 41 13.70 29.97 -11.88
C SER A 41 12.60 29.37 -12.72
N GLN A 42 12.89 28.27 -13.45
CA GLN A 42 11.89 27.57 -14.23
C GLN A 42 10.77 26.99 -13.34
N ALA A 43 11.13 26.38 -12.21
CA ALA A 43 10.14 25.83 -11.27
C ALA A 43 9.19 26.91 -10.71
N LEU A 44 9.72 28.12 -10.46
CA LEU A 44 8.87 29.25 -10.03
C LEU A 44 7.91 29.70 -11.14
N ASN A 45 8.37 29.77 -12.39
CA ASN A 45 7.54 30.12 -13.54
C ASN A 45 6.45 29.09 -13.78
N ASP A 46 6.78 27.81 -13.71
CA ASP A 46 5.82 26.72 -13.88
C ASP A 46 4.75 26.75 -12.76
N ALA A 47 5.18 26.90 -11.51
CA ALA A 47 4.28 26.98 -10.37
C ALA A 47 3.35 28.22 -10.47
N ASP A 48 3.85 29.36 -10.94
CA ASP A 48 3.03 30.56 -11.15
C ASP A 48 1.98 30.34 -12.26
N SER A 49 2.34 29.65 -13.33
CA SER A 49 1.40 29.26 -14.38
C SER A 49 0.30 28.33 -13.86
N VAL A 50 0.67 27.30 -13.08
CA VAL A 50 -0.29 26.40 -12.42
C VAL A 50 -1.19 27.15 -11.45
N TYR A 51 -0.63 28.10 -10.69
CA TYR A 51 -1.40 28.92 -9.76
C TYR A 51 -2.46 29.78 -10.47
N LYS A 52 -2.07 30.47 -11.56
CA LYS A 52 -3.02 31.25 -12.38
C LYS A 52 -4.18 30.40 -12.88
N ARG A 53 -3.90 29.19 -13.37
CA ARG A 53 -4.93 28.23 -13.80
C ARG A 53 -5.81 27.76 -12.62
N ALA A 54 -5.22 27.54 -11.45
CA ALA A 54 -5.98 27.19 -10.26
C ALA A 54 -6.94 28.32 -9.87
N GLN A 55 -6.50 29.59 -9.92
CA GLN A 55 -7.34 30.74 -9.64
C GLN A 55 -8.49 30.89 -10.67
N GLN A 56 -8.25 30.63 -11.95
CA GLN A 56 -9.31 30.60 -12.97
C GLN A 56 -10.38 29.55 -12.64
N HIS A 57 -9.97 28.32 -12.28
CA HIS A 57 -10.92 27.29 -11.87
C HIS A 57 -11.70 27.63 -10.60
N LEU A 58 -11.07 28.29 -9.63
CA LEU A 58 -11.79 28.77 -8.44
C LEU A 58 -12.87 29.80 -8.82
N GLN A 59 -12.56 30.73 -9.73
CA GLN A 59 -13.54 31.70 -10.24
C GLN A 59 -14.69 31.04 -10.99
N GLU A 60 -14.40 30.04 -11.88
CA GLU A 60 -15.42 29.26 -12.60
C GLU A 60 -16.38 28.54 -11.64
N LEU A 61 -15.87 28.10 -10.50
CA LEU A 61 -16.63 27.38 -9.46
C LEU A 61 -17.27 28.31 -8.43
N ASN A 62 -17.11 29.63 -8.57
CA ASN A 62 -17.54 30.65 -7.60
C ASN A 62 -16.99 30.38 -6.17
N LEU A 63 -15.73 29.92 -6.07
CA LEU A 63 -15.04 29.67 -4.83
C LEU A 63 -14.09 30.82 -4.49
N PRO A 64 -13.81 31.07 -3.18
CA PRO A 64 -12.87 32.09 -2.76
C PRO A 64 -11.46 31.87 -3.32
N SER A 65 -10.80 32.95 -3.72
CA SER A 65 -9.44 32.90 -4.30
C SER A 65 -8.36 32.54 -3.30
N ASP A 66 -8.62 32.71 -2.01
CA ASP A 66 -7.71 32.36 -0.90
C ASP A 66 -7.79 30.88 -0.49
N LEU A 67 -8.70 30.11 -1.08
CA LEU A 67 -8.86 28.67 -0.82
C LEU A 67 -7.60 27.86 -1.20
N ILE A 68 -6.86 28.31 -2.22
CA ILE A 68 -5.60 27.72 -2.64
C ILE A 68 -4.54 28.81 -2.68
N THR A 69 -3.52 28.69 -1.86
CA THR A 69 -2.44 29.66 -1.75
C THR A 69 -1.31 29.37 -2.73
N ASP A 70 -0.58 30.40 -3.12
CA ASP A 70 0.62 30.29 -3.94
C ASP A 70 1.68 29.32 -3.33
N LYS A 71 1.83 29.37 -2.00
CA LYS A 71 2.75 28.49 -1.27
C LYS A 71 2.35 27.00 -1.41
N GLU A 72 1.08 26.70 -1.34
CA GLU A 72 0.58 25.33 -1.52
C GLU A 72 0.79 24.86 -2.95
N VAL A 73 0.57 25.69 -3.96
CA VAL A 73 0.82 25.35 -5.35
C VAL A 73 2.31 25.12 -5.62
N LYS A 74 3.19 25.94 -5.08
CA LYS A 74 4.65 25.74 -5.19
C LYS A 74 5.08 24.41 -4.59
N LEU A 75 4.58 24.08 -3.39
CA LEU A 75 4.83 22.79 -2.75
C LEU A 75 4.28 21.63 -3.58
N PHE A 76 3.06 21.78 -4.07
CA PHE A 76 2.40 20.78 -4.91
C PHE A 76 3.18 20.52 -6.20
N CYS A 77 3.60 21.56 -6.94
CA CYS A 77 4.37 21.41 -8.17
C CYS A 77 5.73 20.74 -7.93
N ARG A 78 6.39 21.08 -6.82
CA ARG A 78 7.68 20.46 -6.44
C ARG A 78 7.55 18.96 -6.23
N GLU A 79 6.48 18.51 -5.61
CA GLU A 79 6.28 17.11 -5.22
C GLU A 79 5.39 16.34 -6.24
N LEU A 80 4.93 16.98 -7.31
CA LEU A 80 3.92 16.43 -8.22
C LEU A 80 4.33 15.08 -8.84
N ALA A 81 5.60 14.92 -9.18
CA ALA A 81 6.13 13.69 -9.75
C ALA A 81 6.08 12.50 -8.77
N THR A 82 6.05 12.78 -7.46
CA THR A 82 6.07 11.76 -6.40
C THR A 82 4.70 11.57 -5.73
N ILE A 83 3.70 12.35 -6.12
CA ILE A 83 2.35 12.22 -5.55
C ILE A 83 1.79 10.84 -5.90
N ALA A 84 1.38 10.11 -4.87
CA ALA A 84 0.66 8.86 -5.01
C ALA A 84 -0.69 8.95 -4.30
N VAL A 85 -1.71 8.40 -4.93
CA VAL A 85 -3.03 8.23 -4.30
C VAL A 85 -3.17 6.77 -3.92
N GLN A 86 -3.25 6.51 -2.63
CA GLN A 86 -3.52 5.18 -2.11
C GLN A 86 -4.91 5.18 -1.48
N ARG A 87 -5.76 4.29 -1.95
CA ARG A 87 -7.09 4.08 -1.40
C ARG A 87 -7.08 2.79 -0.62
N GLY A 88 -7.49 2.87 0.64
CA GLY A 88 -7.72 1.68 1.46
C GLY A 88 -8.98 0.94 1.02
N THR A 89 -9.06 -0.32 1.38
CA THR A 89 -10.25 -1.17 1.28
C THR A 89 -10.95 -1.22 2.63
N CYS A 90 -12.23 -1.54 2.62
CA CYS A 90 -12.95 -1.79 3.88
C CYS A 90 -12.65 -3.21 4.36
N ILE A 91 -12.21 -3.35 5.60
CA ILE A 91 -11.93 -4.67 6.20
C ILE A 91 -13.18 -5.56 6.18
N ALA A 92 -14.37 -5.00 6.42
CA ALA A 92 -15.60 -5.76 6.36
C ALA A 92 -15.86 -6.35 4.96
N ASP A 93 -15.61 -5.58 3.89
CA ASP A 93 -15.75 -6.08 2.52
C ASP A 93 -14.77 -7.22 2.22
N GLU A 94 -13.54 -7.11 2.71
CA GLU A 94 -12.54 -8.17 2.58
C GLU A 94 -12.96 -9.46 3.28
N TYR A 95 -13.63 -9.36 4.44
CA TYR A 95 -14.09 -10.52 5.21
C TYR A 95 -15.40 -11.11 4.68
N GLU A 96 -16.34 -10.29 4.25
CA GLU A 96 -17.70 -10.74 3.88
C GLU A 96 -17.84 -11.02 2.39
N LYS A 97 -17.25 -10.17 1.54
CA LYS A 97 -17.39 -10.21 0.07
C LYS A 97 -16.13 -9.72 -0.62
N PRO A 98 -15.05 -10.49 -0.61
CA PRO A 98 -13.82 -10.06 -1.25
C PRO A 98 -14.06 -9.78 -2.75
N PRO A 99 -13.55 -8.64 -3.26
CA PRO A 99 -13.69 -8.28 -4.67
C PRO A 99 -13.03 -9.31 -5.60
N ARG A 100 -13.48 -9.40 -6.85
CA ARG A 100 -12.97 -10.40 -7.81
C ARG A 100 -11.47 -10.24 -8.12
N GLU A 101 -10.98 -9.00 -8.21
CA GLU A 101 -9.54 -8.76 -8.52
C GLU A 101 -8.60 -9.35 -7.47
N PRO A 102 -8.79 -9.13 -6.16
CA PRO A 102 -8.02 -9.82 -5.13
C PRO A 102 -8.14 -11.33 -5.20
N CYS A 103 -9.31 -11.89 -5.44
CA CYS A 103 -9.48 -13.34 -5.56
C CYS A 103 -8.67 -13.94 -6.71
N ASN A 104 -8.65 -13.29 -7.86
CA ASN A 104 -7.82 -13.71 -9.01
C ASN A 104 -6.32 -13.64 -8.69
N MET A 105 -5.90 -12.63 -7.95
CA MET A 105 -4.50 -12.49 -7.51
C MET A 105 -4.15 -13.58 -6.50
N ILE A 106 -5.01 -13.85 -5.52
CA ILE A 106 -4.82 -14.95 -4.56
C ILE A 106 -4.68 -16.29 -5.30
N ALA A 107 -5.55 -16.55 -6.27
CA ALA A 107 -5.48 -17.78 -7.07
C ALA A 107 -4.14 -17.91 -7.81
N ALA A 108 -3.70 -16.86 -8.50
CA ALA A 108 -2.44 -16.85 -9.24
C ALA A 108 -1.21 -17.00 -8.32
N GLU A 109 -1.26 -16.40 -7.14
CA GLU A 109 -0.20 -16.52 -6.13
C GLU A 109 -0.15 -17.93 -5.52
N LEU A 110 -1.30 -18.56 -5.27
CA LEU A 110 -1.35 -19.93 -4.73
C LEU A 110 -0.87 -21.00 -5.71
N GLU A 111 -0.80 -20.70 -7.02
CA GLU A 111 -0.16 -21.58 -8.02
C GLU A 111 1.37 -21.58 -7.90
N GLN A 112 1.95 -20.56 -7.26
CA GLN A 112 3.39 -20.47 -7.06
C GLN A 112 3.77 -21.17 -5.74
N SER A 113 4.63 -22.18 -5.83
CA SER A 113 5.02 -23.03 -4.68
C SER A 113 5.65 -22.28 -3.51
N ASN A 114 6.26 -21.12 -3.76
CA ASN A 114 6.97 -20.33 -2.75
C ASN A 114 6.23 -19.04 -2.36
N SER A 115 4.99 -18.85 -2.81
CA SER A 115 4.25 -17.65 -2.48
C SER A 115 3.83 -17.62 -1.02
N LEU A 116 4.05 -16.47 -0.36
CA LEU A 116 3.59 -16.23 1.01
C LEU A 116 2.06 -16.04 1.11
N MET A 117 1.34 -16.06 -0.02
CA MET A 117 -0.13 -15.98 -0.03
C MET A 117 -0.79 -17.12 0.75
N VAL A 118 -0.14 -18.29 0.81
CA VAL A 118 -0.63 -19.42 1.61
C VAL A 118 -0.76 -19.05 3.09
N LEU A 119 0.15 -18.21 3.63
CA LEU A 119 0.07 -17.72 5.00
C LEU A 119 -1.13 -16.80 5.22
N TYR A 120 -1.47 -15.96 4.22
CA TYR A 120 -2.68 -15.15 4.28
C TYR A 120 -3.92 -16.03 4.39
N VAL A 121 -4.05 -17.03 3.53
CA VAL A 121 -5.19 -17.97 3.57
C VAL A 121 -5.22 -18.73 4.90
N ALA A 122 -4.06 -19.15 5.39
CA ALA A 122 -3.92 -19.84 6.68
C ALA A 122 -4.43 -18.98 7.85
N LEU A 123 -4.00 -17.71 7.91
CA LEU A 123 -4.43 -16.78 8.97
C LEU A 123 -5.93 -16.47 8.86
N ARG A 124 -6.47 -16.31 7.66
CA ARG A 124 -7.91 -16.12 7.45
C ARG A 124 -8.73 -17.34 7.89
N ALA A 125 -8.22 -18.54 7.63
CA ALA A 125 -8.86 -19.79 8.11
C ALA A 125 -8.80 -19.89 9.64
N LEU A 126 -7.70 -19.44 10.25
CA LEU A 126 -7.55 -19.36 11.70
C LEU A 126 -8.55 -18.39 12.34
N ASP A 127 -8.68 -17.17 11.82
CA ASP A 127 -9.66 -16.18 12.29
C ASP A 127 -11.09 -16.73 12.24
N ARG A 128 -11.43 -17.42 11.15
CA ARG A 128 -12.74 -18.05 10.99
C ARG A 128 -12.95 -19.20 11.96
N PHE A 129 -11.92 -20.02 12.19
CA PHE A 129 -11.97 -21.09 13.19
C PHE A 129 -12.22 -20.52 14.60
N GLN A 130 -11.51 -19.47 14.97
CA GLN A 130 -11.71 -18.81 16.28
C GLN A 130 -13.10 -18.22 16.42
N SER A 131 -13.63 -17.60 15.35
CA SER A 131 -14.99 -17.07 15.32
C SER A 131 -16.06 -18.14 15.46
N GLU A 132 -15.86 -19.32 14.83
CA GLU A 132 -16.82 -20.43 14.84
C GLU A 132 -16.76 -21.26 16.14
N HIS A 133 -15.57 -21.41 16.72
CA HIS A 133 -15.35 -22.33 17.85
C HIS A 133 -15.01 -21.67 19.17
N GLY A 134 -14.66 -20.37 19.17
CA GLY A 134 -14.31 -19.61 20.39
C GLY A 134 -13.00 -20.04 21.07
N THR A 135 -12.17 -20.86 20.40
CA THR A 135 -10.90 -21.40 20.91
C THR A 135 -9.82 -21.34 19.86
N GLN A 136 -8.56 -21.45 20.29
CA GLN A 136 -7.44 -21.65 19.33
C GLN A 136 -7.44 -23.11 18.85
N PRO A 137 -7.07 -23.36 17.58
CA PRO A 137 -6.95 -24.72 17.09
C PRO A 137 -5.75 -25.42 17.77
N GLY A 138 -5.94 -26.70 18.08
CA GLY A 138 -4.88 -27.51 18.67
C GLY A 138 -4.77 -27.45 20.20
N ASP A 139 -5.58 -26.62 20.87
CA ASP A 139 -5.54 -26.50 22.34
C ASP A 139 -5.92 -27.84 23.04
N ILE A 140 -6.88 -28.59 22.47
CA ILE A 140 -7.39 -29.81 23.09
C ILE A 140 -7.26 -31.01 22.15
N TYR A 141 -7.61 -30.86 20.88
CA TYR A 141 -7.71 -31.94 19.90
C TYR A 141 -7.03 -31.60 18.58
N VAL A 142 -5.72 -31.78 18.48
CA VAL A 142 -4.92 -31.40 17.30
C VAL A 142 -5.46 -32.05 16.01
N GLU A 143 -5.74 -33.36 16.00
CA GLU A 143 -6.16 -34.06 14.79
C GLU A 143 -7.53 -33.59 14.27
N SER A 144 -8.51 -33.45 15.19
CA SER A 144 -9.84 -32.98 14.81
C SER A 144 -9.84 -31.53 14.36
N ASP A 145 -9.01 -30.69 14.97
CA ASP A 145 -8.90 -29.28 14.64
C ASP A 145 -8.19 -29.09 13.31
N THR A 146 -7.19 -29.92 13.00
CA THR A 146 -6.55 -29.96 11.67
C THR A 146 -7.58 -30.21 10.56
N ALA A 147 -8.46 -31.22 10.76
CA ALA A 147 -9.52 -31.51 9.80
C ALA A 147 -10.52 -30.34 9.66
N ARG A 148 -10.84 -29.66 10.76
CA ARG A 148 -11.72 -28.48 10.77
C ARG A 148 -11.08 -27.30 10.05
N ILE A 149 -9.80 -26.97 10.34
CA ILE A 149 -9.05 -25.90 9.67
C ILE A 149 -8.99 -26.15 8.16
N LYS A 150 -8.69 -27.37 7.75
CA LYS A 150 -8.70 -27.77 6.33
C LYS A 150 -10.07 -27.55 5.68
N THR A 151 -11.14 -27.93 6.37
CA THR A 151 -12.50 -27.75 5.89
C THR A 151 -12.86 -26.26 5.78
N ILE A 152 -12.48 -25.45 6.77
CA ILE A 152 -12.70 -24.00 6.80
C ILE A 152 -11.92 -23.33 5.68
N ALA A 153 -10.64 -23.64 5.50
CA ALA A 153 -9.82 -23.11 4.43
C ALA A 153 -10.37 -23.47 3.04
N GLY A 154 -10.81 -24.72 2.87
CA GLY A 154 -11.46 -25.16 1.62
C GLY A 154 -12.77 -24.42 1.33
N LYS A 155 -13.61 -24.19 2.36
CA LYS A 155 -14.83 -23.38 2.20
C LYS A 155 -14.48 -21.93 1.82
N LEU A 156 -13.50 -21.33 2.49
CA LEU A 156 -13.04 -19.98 2.22
C LEU A 156 -12.55 -19.83 0.77
N LEU A 157 -11.71 -20.73 0.30
CA LEU A 157 -11.23 -20.76 -1.09
C LEU A 157 -12.37 -20.94 -2.09
N ASN A 158 -13.32 -21.83 -1.81
CA ASN A 158 -14.50 -22.03 -2.66
C ASN A 158 -15.40 -20.78 -2.71
N GLU A 159 -15.60 -20.07 -1.59
CA GLU A 159 -16.33 -18.80 -1.52
C GLU A 159 -15.66 -17.71 -2.39
N TRP A 160 -14.34 -17.75 -2.50
CA TRP A 160 -13.55 -16.87 -3.38
C TRP A 160 -13.49 -17.35 -4.84
N GLY A 161 -14.08 -18.53 -5.15
CA GLY A 161 -14.04 -19.13 -6.47
C GLY A 161 -12.69 -19.75 -6.84
N ILE A 162 -11.88 -20.09 -5.84
CA ILE A 162 -10.54 -20.66 -6.01
C ILE A 162 -10.60 -22.16 -5.77
N ASN A 163 -10.16 -22.94 -6.76
CA ASN A 163 -10.19 -24.40 -6.70
C ASN A 163 -8.89 -25.05 -6.22
N THR A 164 -7.93 -24.26 -5.78
CA THR A 164 -6.64 -24.77 -5.26
C THR A 164 -6.86 -25.40 -3.89
N PRO A 165 -6.40 -26.65 -3.66
CA PRO A 165 -6.54 -27.29 -2.35
C PRO A 165 -5.60 -26.63 -1.33
N PHE A 166 -6.07 -26.46 -0.10
CA PHE A 166 -5.24 -26.01 1.01
C PHE A 166 -4.37 -27.18 1.51
N SER A 167 -3.07 -26.92 1.70
CA SER A 167 -2.10 -27.94 2.11
C SER A 167 -2.36 -28.45 3.54
N ASP A 168 -2.23 -29.76 3.72
CA ASP A 168 -2.33 -30.43 5.02
C ASP A 168 -1.22 -29.96 5.98
N ASP A 169 -0.02 -29.74 5.46
CA ASP A 169 1.13 -29.28 6.25
C ASP A 169 0.82 -27.94 6.95
N TRP A 170 0.22 -27.00 6.23
CA TRP A 170 -0.19 -25.73 6.83
C TRP A 170 -1.31 -25.86 7.86
N ALA A 171 -2.28 -26.77 7.63
CA ALA A 171 -3.31 -27.03 8.60
C ALA A 171 -2.73 -27.65 9.90
N HIS A 172 -1.76 -28.55 9.77
CA HIS A 172 -1.04 -29.11 10.91
C HIS A 172 -0.21 -28.07 11.65
N GLU A 173 0.52 -27.19 10.93
CA GLU A 173 1.31 -26.15 11.55
C GLU A 173 0.46 -25.15 12.32
N LEU A 174 -0.71 -24.75 11.81
CA LEU A 174 -1.65 -23.88 12.52
C LEU A 174 -2.12 -24.51 13.86
N CYS A 175 -2.41 -25.81 13.85
CA CYS A 175 -2.81 -26.51 15.08
C CYS A 175 -1.64 -26.80 16.02
N ARG A 176 -0.44 -27.02 15.49
CA ARG A 176 0.76 -27.29 16.28
C ARG A 176 1.21 -26.07 17.08
N TYR A 177 1.14 -24.88 16.49
CA TYR A 177 1.54 -23.66 17.16
C TYR A 177 0.38 -23.03 17.97
N GLY A 178 -0.87 -23.31 17.60
CA GLY A 178 -2.04 -22.77 18.28
C GLY A 178 -1.96 -21.25 18.41
N GLY A 179 -2.23 -20.74 19.62
CA GLY A 179 -2.10 -19.32 19.95
C GLY A 179 -0.69 -18.87 20.39
N ALA A 180 0.38 -19.63 20.10
CA ALA A 180 1.73 -19.28 20.53
C ALA A 180 2.23 -17.98 19.87
N GLU A 181 2.67 -17.04 20.69
CA GLU A 181 3.24 -15.77 20.24
C GLU A 181 4.75 -15.73 20.53
N ILE A 182 5.52 -15.28 19.52
CA ILE A 182 6.97 -15.14 19.65
C ILE A 182 7.32 -13.66 19.70
N HIS A 183 7.92 -13.22 20.80
CA HIS A 183 8.27 -11.81 21.05
C HIS A 183 9.11 -11.17 19.95
N SER A 184 10.05 -11.91 19.37
CA SER A 184 10.89 -11.40 18.27
C SER A 184 10.07 -11.05 17.02
N ILE A 185 9.07 -11.86 16.68
CA ILE A 185 8.16 -11.60 15.55
C ILE A 185 7.28 -10.40 15.86
N SER A 186 6.68 -10.35 17.05
CA SER A 186 5.85 -9.22 17.49
C SER A 186 6.64 -7.91 17.48
N ALA A 187 7.90 -7.92 17.93
CA ALA A 187 8.78 -6.76 17.92
C ALA A 187 9.11 -6.30 16.50
N PHE A 188 9.44 -7.23 15.58
CA PHE A 188 9.70 -6.92 14.18
C PHE A 188 8.47 -6.32 13.50
N MET A 189 7.32 -6.98 13.64
CA MET A 189 6.07 -6.50 13.05
C MET A 189 5.63 -5.17 13.65
N GLY A 190 5.80 -4.96 14.95
CA GLY A 190 5.57 -3.68 15.60
C GLY A 190 6.43 -2.56 15.03
N GLY A 191 7.70 -2.84 14.73
CA GLY A 191 8.59 -1.91 14.04
C GLY A 191 8.13 -1.57 12.62
N CYS A 192 7.67 -2.57 11.85
CA CYS A 192 7.10 -2.36 10.53
C CYS A 192 5.85 -1.47 10.58
N VAL A 193 4.92 -1.75 11.49
CA VAL A 193 3.71 -0.95 11.69
C VAL A 193 4.05 0.47 12.10
N ALA A 194 5.01 0.67 13.00
CA ALA A 194 5.46 2.00 13.41
C ALA A 194 5.99 2.81 12.23
N GLN A 195 6.76 2.20 11.31
CA GLN A 195 7.22 2.86 10.09
C GLN A 195 6.06 3.27 9.18
N GLU A 196 5.06 2.42 9.01
CA GLU A 196 3.88 2.76 8.20
C GLU A 196 3.09 3.93 8.81
N VAL A 197 2.92 3.94 10.14
CA VAL A 197 2.28 5.05 10.86
C VAL A 197 3.05 6.36 10.66
N ILE A 198 4.39 6.33 10.75
CA ILE A 198 5.25 7.50 10.50
C ILE A 198 5.05 8.02 9.07
N LYS A 199 5.02 7.14 8.06
CA LYS A 199 4.77 7.51 6.65
C LYS A 199 3.41 8.22 6.50
N LEU A 200 2.36 7.72 7.15
CA LEU A 200 1.02 8.32 7.10
C LEU A 200 0.98 9.70 7.77
N ILE A 201 1.62 9.86 8.93
CA ILE A 201 1.65 11.11 9.68
C ILE A 201 2.47 12.17 8.94
N THR A 202 3.67 11.81 8.49
CA THR A 202 4.59 12.73 7.83
C THR A 202 4.24 12.99 6.38
N LYS A 203 3.41 12.14 5.77
CA LYS A 203 3.09 12.14 4.33
C LYS A 203 4.34 12.07 3.45
N GLN A 204 5.40 11.48 3.97
CA GLN A 204 6.63 11.16 3.27
C GLN A 204 6.66 9.66 3.01
N PHE A 205 7.20 9.26 1.89
CA PHE A 205 7.26 7.90 1.43
C PHE A 205 5.88 7.25 1.19
N LYS A 206 5.87 6.27 0.31
CA LYS A 206 4.65 5.55 -0.04
C LYS A 206 4.36 4.46 1.00
N PRO A 207 3.17 4.45 1.64
CA PRO A 207 2.78 3.38 2.54
C PRO A 207 2.62 2.04 1.82
N VAL A 208 2.70 0.96 2.58
CA VAL A 208 2.36 -0.38 2.09
C VAL A 208 0.89 -0.41 1.67
N ASN A 209 0.60 -1.03 0.55
CA ASN A 209 -0.75 -1.16 0.02
C ASN A 209 -1.04 -2.63 -0.35
N ASN A 210 -1.79 -3.34 0.45
CA ASN A 210 -2.36 -3.05 1.76
C ASN A 210 -1.96 -4.13 2.77
N THR A 211 -1.62 -5.35 2.29
CA THR A 211 -1.35 -6.52 3.12
C THR A 211 0.14 -6.84 3.10
N PHE A 212 0.76 -6.81 4.27
CA PHE A 212 2.17 -7.17 4.47
C PHE A 212 2.24 -8.50 5.21
N ILE A 213 2.97 -9.45 4.65
CA ILE A 213 3.17 -10.78 5.24
C ILE A 213 4.66 -10.99 5.51
N TYR A 214 4.95 -11.53 6.68
CA TYR A 214 6.30 -11.92 7.09
C TYR A 214 6.33 -13.40 7.48
N ASN A 215 7.20 -14.15 6.84
CA ASN A 215 7.52 -15.54 7.20
C ASN A 215 8.83 -15.56 7.99
N ALA A 216 8.73 -15.77 9.30
CA ALA A 216 9.90 -15.78 10.17
C ALA A 216 10.79 -17.02 10.02
N ILE A 217 10.30 -18.11 9.40
CA ILE A 217 11.09 -19.33 9.16
C ILE A 217 12.13 -19.05 8.07
N THR A 218 11.69 -18.41 6.97
CA THR A 218 12.57 -18.11 5.82
C THR A 218 13.11 -16.67 5.87
N SER A 219 12.62 -15.84 6.79
CA SER A 219 12.90 -14.39 6.87
C SER A 219 12.48 -13.63 5.61
N GLU A 220 11.48 -14.14 4.90
CA GLU A 220 10.94 -13.53 3.69
C GLU A 220 9.74 -12.62 4.00
N THR A 221 9.58 -11.60 3.18
CA THR A 221 8.44 -10.68 3.25
C THR A 221 7.76 -10.57 1.91
N ALA A 222 6.45 -10.38 1.90
CA ALA A 222 5.69 -10.07 0.70
C ALA A 222 4.65 -8.98 0.97
N VAL A 223 4.32 -8.21 -0.07
CA VAL A 223 3.27 -7.20 -0.04
C VAL A 223 2.26 -7.53 -1.13
N PHE A 224 1.01 -7.65 -0.74
CA PHE A 224 -0.10 -7.89 -1.66
C PHE A 224 -1.10 -6.74 -1.56
N LYS A 225 -1.76 -6.47 -2.66
CA LYS A 225 -2.89 -5.54 -2.72
C LYS A 225 -4.18 -6.36 -2.77
N LEU A 226 -4.77 -6.58 -1.62
CA LEU A 226 -6.01 -7.34 -1.45
C LEU A 226 -7.23 -6.43 -1.32
#